data_3f3b4b5993b1fd2ac9d76262ac22297c
#
_entry.id   3f3b4b5993b1fd2ac9d76262ac22297c
#
_cell.length_a   1.000
_cell.length_b   1.000
_cell.length_c   1.000
_cell.angle_alpha   90.00
_cell.angle_beta   90.00
_cell.angle_gamma   90.00
#
_symmetry.space_group_name_H-M   'P 1'
#
loop_
_entity.id
_entity.type
_entity.pdbx_description
1 polymer ?
#
loop_
_entity_poly.entity_id
_entity_poly.type
_entity_poly.pdbx_seq_one_letter_code
_entity_poly.pdbx_strand_id
1 'polypeptide(L)'
;KLFDAYRKAKDDEPDEEVLAKLLYPGAGKNPWYRLKNRLLSEVNKSLSTLHYEEDDFIHACHMMALYRYFSSRNMLQEARYYLRRAEKDAESIEHFELLDIVYSEYIKHSHETLNINPEFYIEKRRKNKGEQEAVRAIDDLLAVVSYRLKTTQNFATEENPVLDLLKSTI
;
A
#
# COMPACT_ATOMS: atom_id res chain seq x y z
N LYS A 1 19.76 -22.82 -8.13
CA LYS A 1 20.72 -23.26 -7.05
C LYS A 1 20.54 -22.48 -5.76
N LEU A 2 20.65 -21.10 -5.74
CA LEU A 2 20.48 -20.32 -4.51
C LEU A 2 19.05 -20.42 -3.98
N PHE A 3 18.06 -20.16 -4.80
CA PHE A 3 16.64 -20.32 -4.47
C PHE A 3 16.32 -21.73 -3.95
N ASP A 4 16.87 -22.76 -4.60
CA ASP A 4 16.66 -24.16 -4.16
C ASP A 4 17.30 -24.45 -2.81
N ALA A 5 18.44 -23.81 -2.49
CA ALA A 5 19.09 -23.94 -1.19
C ALA A 5 18.24 -23.34 -0.07
N TYR A 6 17.72 -22.12 -0.27
CA TYR A 6 16.80 -21.49 0.69
C TYR A 6 15.50 -22.28 0.85
N ARG A 7 14.90 -22.76 -0.26
CA ARG A 7 13.67 -23.57 -0.20
C ARG A 7 13.86 -24.91 0.55
N LYS A 8 15.05 -25.51 0.46
CA LYS A 8 15.34 -26.78 1.14
C LYS A 8 15.67 -26.62 2.62
N ALA A 9 16.12 -25.45 3.04
CA ALA A 9 16.50 -25.19 4.43
C ALA A 9 15.28 -25.15 5.39
N LYS A 10 14.05 -25.09 4.86
CA LYS A 10 12.76 -25.03 5.60
C LYS A 10 12.79 -24.02 6.74
N ASP A 11 13.04 -24.45 7.98
CA ASP A 11 12.97 -23.63 9.19
C ASP A 11 14.36 -23.19 9.72
N ASP A 12 15.45 -23.74 9.18
CA ASP A 12 16.81 -23.31 9.53
C ASP A 12 17.32 -22.29 8.49
N GLU A 13 17.77 -21.12 8.93
CA GLU A 13 18.45 -20.18 8.05
C GLU A 13 19.73 -20.85 7.50
N PRO A 14 19.84 -20.98 6.16
CA PRO A 14 21.02 -21.59 5.58
C PRO A 14 22.23 -20.72 5.85
N ASP A 15 23.34 -21.32 6.28
CA ASP A 15 24.59 -20.61 6.52
C ASP A 15 25.05 -19.88 5.25
N GLU A 16 24.92 -18.56 5.27
CA GLU A 16 25.26 -17.68 4.14
C GLU A 16 26.74 -17.80 3.73
N GLU A 17 27.64 -18.06 4.69
CA GLU A 17 29.07 -18.20 4.37
C GLU A 17 29.35 -19.51 3.62
N VAL A 18 28.64 -20.58 3.97
CA VAL A 18 28.74 -21.86 3.26
C VAL A 18 28.19 -21.72 1.84
N LEU A 19 27.05 -21.10 1.68
CA LEU A 19 26.44 -20.86 0.37
C LEU A 19 27.28 -19.95 -0.50
N ALA A 20 27.85 -18.86 0.08
CA ALA A 20 28.73 -17.96 -0.64
C ALA A 20 29.99 -18.66 -1.16
N LYS A 21 30.62 -19.49 -0.33
CA LYS A 21 31.80 -20.27 -0.72
C LYS A 21 31.47 -21.32 -1.78
N LEU A 22 30.29 -21.95 -1.68
CA LEU A 22 29.83 -22.97 -2.64
C LEU A 22 29.58 -22.36 -4.05
N LEU A 23 28.97 -21.18 -4.10
CA LEU A 23 28.55 -20.54 -5.36
C LEU A 23 29.67 -19.67 -5.97
N TYR A 24 30.54 -19.13 -5.16
CA TYR A 24 31.62 -18.23 -5.57
C TYR A 24 32.93 -18.61 -4.86
N PRO A 25 33.52 -19.78 -5.14
CA PRO A 25 34.77 -20.20 -4.53
C PRO A 25 35.89 -19.21 -4.84
N GLY A 26 36.52 -18.67 -3.80
CA GLY A 26 37.64 -17.72 -3.95
C GLY A 26 37.26 -16.27 -4.26
N ALA A 27 35.97 -15.96 -4.40
CA ALA A 27 35.51 -14.58 -4.58
C ALA A 27 35.22 -13.88 -3.25
N GLY A 28 35.41 -12.55 -3.22
CA GLY A 28 35.00 -11.74 -2.08
C GLY A 28 33.46 -11.71 -1.86
N LYS A 29 33.02 -11.03 -0.79
CA LYS A 29 31.60 -10.97 -0.42
C LYS A 29 30.69 -10.25 -1.46
N ASN A 30 31.24 -9.39 -2.32
CA ASN A 30 30.48 -8.59 -3.28
C ASN A 30 29.62 -9.39 -4.29
N PRO A 31 30.11 -10.45 -4.97
CA PRO A 31 29.30 -11.25 -5.88
C PRO A 31 28.12 -11.93 -5.19
N TRP A 32 28.30 -12.35 -3.94
CA TRP A 32 27.24 -12.94 -3.12
C TRP A 32 26.11 -11.96 -2.83
N TYR A 33 26.43 -10.74 -2.35
CA TYR A 33 25.42 -9.71 -2.10
C TYR A 33 24.67 -9.28 -3.36
N ARG A 34 25.37 -9.18 -4.51
CA ARG A 34 24.72 -8.90 -5.81
C ARG A 34 23.75 -10.01 -6.20
N LEU A 35 24.11 -11.27 -6.00
CA LEU A 35 23.22 -12.40 -6.29
C LEU A 35 22.00 -12.39 -5.38
N LYS A 36 22.16 -12.17 -4.08
CA LYS A 36 21.05 -12.05 -3.12
C LYS A 36 20.08 -10.93 -3.52
N ASN A 37 20.61 -9.74 -3.78
CA ASN A 37 19.78 -8.59 -4.16
C ASN A 37 19.05 -8.82 -5.47
N ARG A 38 19.70 -9.47 -6.45
CA ARG A 38 19.05 -9.84 -7.72
C ARG A 38 17.95 -10.88 -7.50
N LEU A 39 18.20 -11.92 -6.71
CA LEU A 39 17.19 -12.91 -6.38
C LEU A 39 15.99 -12.28 -5.67
N LEU A 40 16.24 -11.45 -4.65
CA LEU A 40 15.19 -10.72 -3.92
C LEU A 40 14.36 -9.85 -4.86
N SER A 41 15.02 -9.13 -5.77
CA SER A 41 14.33 -8.31 -6.79
C SER A 41 13.43 -9.15 -7.70
N GLU A 42 13.91 -10.30 -8.18
CA GLU A 42 13.10 -11.18 -9.04
C GLU A 42 11.94 -11.84 -8.28
N VAL A 43 12.16 -12.25 -7.02
CA VAL A 43 11.08 -12.77 -6.16
C VAL A 43 10.02 -11.69 -5.90
N ASN A 44 10.43 -10.47 -5.56
CA ASN A 44 9.50 -9.37 -5.34
C ASN A 44 8.69 -9.03 -6.60
N LYS A 45 9.32 -9.03 -7.79
CA LYS A 45 8.59 -8.84 -9.05
C LYS A 45 7.57 -9.96 -9.28
N SER A 46 7.97 -11.21 -9.06
CA SER A 46 7.08 -12.36 -9.22
C SER A 46 5.90 -12.31 -8.25
N LEU A 47 6.14 -11.99 -6.97
CA LEU A 47 5.10 -11.83 -5.98
C LEU A 47 4.14 -10.70 -6.36
N SER A 48 4.67 -9.53 -6.76
CA SER A 48 3.85 -8.40 -7.20
C SER A 48 2.98 -8.76 -8.43
N THR A 49 3.49 -9.62 -9.33
CA THR A 49 2.74 -10.04 -10.52
C THR A 49 1.67 -11.09 -10.19
N LEU A 50 1.98 -12.02 -9.28
CA LEU A 50 1.05 -13.09 -8.91
C LEU A 50 -0.13 -12.61 -8.06
N HIS A 51 0.11 -11.65 -7.18
CA HIS A 51 -0.90 -11.20 -6.22
C HIS A 51 -1.67 -9.93 -6.64
N TYR A 52 -1.30 -9.31 -7.77
CA TYR A 52 -1.97 -8.07 -8.14
C TYR A 52 -3.45 -8.26 -8.54
N GLU A 53 -3.84 -9.47 -8.98
CA GLU A 53 -5.24 -9.81 -9.32
C GLU A 53 -6.05 -10.31 -8.12
N GLU A 54 -5.38 -10.71 -7.03
CA GLU A 54 -6.02 -11.30 -5.85
C GLU A 54 -6.39 -10.24 -4.79
N ASP A 55 -5.73 -9.08 -4.82
CA ASP A 55 -5.93 -7.99 -3.85
C ASP A 55 -6.42 -6.73 -4.55
N ASP A 56 -7.64 -6.31 -4.24
CA ASP A 56 -8.31 -5.17 -4.87
C ASP A 56 -7.54 -3.86 -4.67
N PHE A 57 -6.88 -3.68 -3.53
CA PHE A 57 -6.03 -2.51 -3.28
C PHE A 57 -4.79 -2.51 -4.17
N ILE A 58 -4.12 -3.66 -4.29
CA ILE A 58 -2.95 -3.81 -5.16
C ILE A 58 -3.36 -3.58 -6.62
N HIS A 59 -4.53 -4.10 -7.03
CA HIS A 59 -5.08 -3.87 -8.36
C HIS A 59 -5.32 -2.38 -8.63
N ALA A 60 -5.95 -1.65 -7.71
CA ALA A 60 -6.17 -0.21 -7.83
C ALA A 60 -4.85 0.58 -7.90
N CYS A 61 -3.85 0.21 -7.09
CA CYS A 61 -2.50 0.78 -7.17
C CYS A 61 -1.82 0.50 -8.51
N HIS A 62 -2.02 -0.69 -9.10
CA HIS A 62 -1.51 -1.03 -10.42
C HIS A 62 -2.13 -0.17 -11.51
N MET A 63 -3.46 0.07 -11.45
CA MET A 63 -4.13 1.00 -12.36
C MET A 63 -3.54 2.40 -12.28
N MET A 64 -3.22 2.89 -11.07
CA MET A 64 -2.53 4.17 -10.89
C MET A 64 -1.11 4.18 -11.46
N ALA A 65 -0.38 3.08 -11.38
CA ALA A 65 0.94 2.96 -11.99
C ALA A 65 0.87 3.03 -13.53
N LEU A 66 -0.10 2.34 -14.14
CA LEU A 66 -0.37 2.40 -15.58
C LEU A 66 -0.81 3.80 -16.02
N TYR A 67 -1.70 4.45 -15.25
CA TYR A 67 -2.05 5.84 -15.47
C TYR A 67 -0.80 6.73 -15.55
N ARG A 68 0.10 6.67 -14.58
CA ARG A 68 1.34 7.46 -14.55
C ARG A 68 2.26 7.14 -15.72
N TYR A 69 2.37 5.87 -16.11
CA TYR A 69 3.14 5.44 -17.26
C TYR A 69 2.65 6.09 -18.56
N PHE A 70 1.34 6.07 -18.83
CA PHE A 70 0.76 6.64 -20.05
C PHE A 70 0.74 8.17 -20.00
N SER A 71 0.45 8.77 -18.86
CA SER A 71 0.48 10.22 -18.66
C SER A 71 1.88 10.81 -18.93
N SER A 72 2.94 10.15 -18.44
CA SER A 72 4.32 10.60 -18.69
C SER A 72 4.75 10.53 -20.15
N ARG A 73 4.02 9.82 -21.00
CA ARG A 73 4.23 9.69 -22.45
C ARG A 73 3.24 10.53 -23.27
N ASN A 74 2.47 11.37 -22.61
CA ASN A 74 1.43 12.20 -23.23
C ASN A 74 0.35 11.38 -23.98
N MET A 75 0.14 10.14 -23.57
CA MET A 75 -0.91 9.25 -24.06
C MET A 75 -2.18 9.45 -23.22
N LEU A 76 -2.84 10.60 -23.43
CA LEU A 76 -3.89 11.10 -22.52
C LEU A 76 -5.16 10.22 -22.50
N GLN A 77 -5.47 9.54 -23.59
CA GLN A 77 -6.65 8.66 -23.69
C GLN A 77 -6.49 7.42 -22.83
N GLU A 78 -5.33 6.75 -22.97
CA GLU A 78 -4.95 5.58 -22.20
C GLU A 78 -4.79 5.92 -20.72
N ALA A 79 -4.10 7.02 -20.42
CA ALA A 79 -3.97 7.53 -19.05
C ALA A 79 -5.35 7.71 -18.39
N ARG A 80 -6.29 8.37 -19.08
CA ARG A 80 -7.64 8.57 -18.57
C ARG A 80 -8.41 7.27 -18.35
N TYR A 81 -8.22 6.29 -19.23
CA TYR A 81 -8.84 4.97 -19.04
C TYR A 81 -8.39 4.35 -17.72
N TYR A 82 -7.07 4.31 -17.46
CA TYR A 82 -6.54 3.72 -16.24
C TYR A 82 -6.88 4.53 -14.98
N LEU A 83 -6.94 5.86 -15.07
CA LEU A 83 -7.36 6.69 -13.94
C LEU A 83 -8.82 6.41 -13.54
N ARG A 84 -9.73 6.22 -14.51
CA ARG A 84 -11.12 5.82 -14.23
C ARG A 84 -11.22 4.43 -13.60
N ARG A 85 -10.37 3.51 -14.02
CA ARG A 85 -10.31 2.17 -13.41
C ARG A 85 -9.86 2.27 -11.97
N ALA A 86 -8.77 3.00 -11.71
CA ALA A 86 -8.28 3.25 -10.36
C ALA A 86 -9.33 3.92 -9.46
N GLU A 87 -10.10 4.90 -9.98
CA GLU A 87 -11.22 5.52 -9.27
C GLU A 87 -12.25 4.47 -8.86
N LYS A 88 -12.73 3.68 -9.83
CA LYS A 88 -13.76 2.66 -9.59
C LYS A 88 -13.30 1.60 -8.59
N ASP A 89 -12.06 1.12 -8.73
CA ASP A 89 -11.53 0.08 -7.85
C ASP A 89 -11.33 0.64 -6.43
N ALA A 90 -10.81 1.87 -6.29
CA ALA A 90 -10.67 2.55 -4.99
C ALA A 90 -12.01 2.88 -4.32
N GLU A 91 -13.06 3.25 -5.11
CA GLU A 91 -14.43 3.44 -4.60
C GLU A 91 -15.02 2.12 -4.09
N SER A 92 -14.78 0.99 -4.78
CA SER A 92 -15.33 -0.31 -4.40
C SER A 92 -14.80 -0.85 -3.08
N ILE A 93 -13.57 -0.47 -2.71
CA ILE A 93 -12.93 -0.87 -1.45
C ILE A 93 -12.93 0.24 -0.39
N GLU A 94 -13.61 1.37 -0.66
CA GLU A 94 -13.66 2.54 0.23
C GLU A 94 -12.28 3.05 0.68
N HIS A 95 -11.28 3.00 -0.24
CA HIS A 95 -9.92 3.43 0.09
C HIS A 95 -9.75 4.94 -0.14
N PHE A 96 -10.11 5.72 0.86
CA PHE A 96 -10.19 7.19 0.79
C PHE A 96 -8.86 7.89 0.48
N GLU A 97 -7.72 7.35 0.94
CA GLU A 97 -6.39 7.89 0.62
C GLU A 97 -6.07 7.78 -0.88
N LEU A 98 -6.39 6.64 -1.49
CA LEU A 98 -6.16 6.44 -2.92
C LEU A 98 -7.11 7.31 -3.74
N LEU A 99 -8.36 7.45 -3.30
CA LEU A 99 -9.34 8.35 -3.93
C LEU A 99 -8.88 9.81 -3.90
N ASP A 100 -8.27 10.27 -2.80
CA ASP A 100 -7.72 11.63 -2.73
C ASP A 100 -6.63 11.87 -3.79
N ILE A 101 -5.77 10.87 -4.00
CA ILE A 101 -4.75 10.89 -5.05
C ILE A 101 -5.41 10.93 -6.44
N VAL A 102 -6.37 10.05 -6.70
CA VAL A 102 -7.10 9.96 -7.98
C VAL A 102 -7.79 11.28 -8.32
N TYR A 103 -8.54 11.86 -7.38
CA TYR A 103 -9.23 13.13 -7.61
C TYR A 103 -8.24 14.29 -7.82
N SER A 104 -7.10 14.27 -7.13
CA SER A 104 -6.04 15.25 -7.34
C SER A 104 -5.45 15.16 -8.74
N GLU A 105 -5.29 13.97 -9.30
CA GLU A 105 -4.81 13.79 -10.67
C GLU A 105 -5.86 14.27 -11.70
N TYR A 106 -7.17 14.04 -11.50
CA TYR A 106 -8.22 14.62 -12.35
C TYR A 106 -8.19 16.15 -12.33
N ILE A 107 -8.03 16.76 -11.15
CA ILE A 107 -7.95 18.23 -11.03
C ILE A 107 -6.74 18.78 -11.79
N LYS A 108 -5.58 18.13 -11.70
CA LYS A 108 -4.37 18.52 -12.46
C LYS A 108 -4.60 18.44 -13.97
N HIS A 109 -5.18 17.34 -14.45
CA HIS A 109 -5.44 17.16 -15.89
C HIS A 109 -6.59 17.98 -16.45
N SER A 110 -7.40 18.63 -15.61
CA SER A 110 -8.44 19.52 -16.08
C SER A 110 -7.90 20.73 -16.86
N HIS A 111 -6.62 21.10 -16.63
CA HIS A 111 -5.96 22.17 -17.39
C HIS A 111 -5.59 21.76 -18.82
N GLU A 112 -5.45 20.45 -19.06
CA GLU A 112 -5.03 19.92 -20.35
C GLU A 112 -6.21 19.53 -21.25
N THR A 113 -7.37 19.28 -20.67
CA THR A 113 -8.55 18.80 -21.40
C THR A 113 -9.83 19.46 -20.89
N LEU A 114 -10.57 20.10 -21.80
CA LEU A 114 -11.89 20.70 -21.50
C LEU A 114 -12.98 19.69 -21.08
N ASN A 115 -12.69 18.39 -21.17
CA ASN A 115 -13.66 17.33 -20.87
C ASN A 115 -13.66 16.91 -19.38
N ILE A 116 -12.82 17.52 -18.55
CA ILE A 116 -12.76 17.24 -17.10
C ILE A 116 -13.23 18.50 -16.38
N ASN A 117 -14.38 18.42 -15.70
CA ASN A 117 -14.85 19.50 -14.86
C ASN A 117 -14.07 19.49 -13.52
N PRO A 118 -13.19 20.47 -13.25
CA PRO A 118 -12.41 20.50 -12.02
C PRO A 118 -13.27 20.70 -10.77
N GLU A 119 -14.35 21.49 -10.87
CA GLU A 119 -15.24 21.78 -9.73
C GLU A 119 -15.89 20.50 -9.19
N PHE A 120 -16.29 19.60 -10.11
CA PHE A 120 -16.86 18.29 -9.75
C PHE A 120 -15.86 17.44 -8.93
N TYR A 121 -14.60 17.39 -9.37
CA TYR A 121 -13.58 16.59 -8.65
C TYR A 121 -13.07 17.27 -7.39
N ILE A 122 -13.08 18.60 -7.32
CA ILE A 122 -12.81 19.35 -6.08
C ILE A 122 -13.86 19.01 -5.02
N GLU A 123 -15.15 18.96 -5.40
CA GLU A 123 -16.22 18.61 -4.46
C GLU A 123 -16.15 17.14 -4.02
N LYS A 124 -15.91 16.20 -4.97
CA LYS A 124 -15.65 14.79 -4.64
C LYS A 124 -14.50 14.66 -3.64
N ARG A 125 -13.38 15.36 -3.86
CA ARG A 125 -12.21 15.33 -2.97
C ARG A 125 -12.52 15.91 -1.59
N ARG A 126 -13.31 17.00 -1.53
CA ARG A 126 -13.73 17.59 -0.26
C ARG A 126 -14.59 16.62 0.56
N LYS A 127 -15.57 15.96 -0.07
CA LYS A 127 -16.38 14.94 0.57
C LYS A 127 -15.53 13.76 1.05
N ASN A 128 -14.68 13.24 0.17
CA ASN A 128 -13.76 12.14 0.48
C ASN A 128 -12.86 12.43 1.69
N LYS A 129 -12.41 13.69 1.84
CA LYS A 129 -11.62 14.11 2.98
C LYS A 129 -12.40 14.00 4.30
N GLY A 130 -13.67 14.33 4.30
CA GLY A 130 -14.54 14.16 5.48
C GLY A 130 -14.67 12.69 5.87
N GLU A 131 -14.90 11.80 4.91
CA GLU A 131 -14.96 10.34 5.14
C GLU A 131 -13.62 9.79 5.68
N GLN A 132 -12.51 10.22 5.08
CA GLN A 132 -11.16 9.86 5.53
C GLN A 132 -10.89 10.30 6.98
N GLU A 133 -11.28 11.52 7.35
CA GLU A 133 -11.12 12.04 8.70
C GLU A 133 -11.98 11.24 9.70
N ALA A 134 -13.20 10.85 9.33
CA ALA A 134 -14.06 10.01 10.17
C ALA A 134 -13.46 8.62 10.40
N VAL A 135 -12.94 7.95 9.36
CA VAL A 135 -12.28 6.65 9.51
C VAL A 135 -11.04 6.74 10.38
N ARG A 136 -10.20 7.76 10.17
CA ARG A 136 -9.00 7.97 11.00
C ARG A 136 -9.33 8.20 12.47
N ALA A 137 -10.38 8.96 12.75
CA ALA A 137 -10.81 9.18 14.13
C ALA A 137 -11.23 7.87 14.82
N ILE A 138 -11.90 6.97 14.09
CA ILE A 138 -12.26 5.64 14.60
C ILE A 138 -11.01 4.78 14.81
N ASP A 139 -10.06 4.76 13.88
CA ASP A 139 -8.82 4.00 14.00
C ASP A 139 -7.97 4.48 15.19
N ASP A 140 -7.85 5.78 15.37
CA ASP A 140 -7.15 6.38 16.51
C ASP A 140 -7.80 5.97 17.84
N LEU A 141 -9.14 6.04 17.91
CA LEU A 141 -9.90 5.62 19.09
C LEU A 141 -9.66 4.13 19.38
N LEU A 142 -9.79 3.27 18.38
CA LEU A 142 -9.57 1.82 18.51
C LEU A 142 -8.14 1.51 18.95
N ALA A 143 -7.14 2.21 18.42
CA ALA A 143 -5.75 2.04 18.81
C ALA A 143 -5.53 2.39 20.28
N VAL A 144 -6.06 3.53 20.74
CA VAL A 144 -5.96 3.96 22.16
C VAL A 144 -6.69 3.00 23.08
N VAL A 145 -7.92 2.62 22.74
CA VAL A 145 -8.70 1.64 23.53
C VAL A 145 -7.96 0.32 23.62
N SER A 146 -7.50 -0.21 22.49
CA SER A 146 -6.76 -1.48 22.44
C SER A 146 -5.47 -1.46 23.26
N TYR A 147 -4.73 -0.34 23.21
CA TYR A 147 -3.53 -0.15 24.03
C TYR A 147 -3.87 -0.14 25.52
N ARG A 148 -4.89 0.63 25.93
CA ARG A 148 -5.31 0.70 27.34
C ARG A 148 -5.83 -0.63 27.85
N LEU A 149 -6.60 -1.38 27.05
CA LEU A 149 -7.07 -2.73 27.38
C LEU A 149 -5.91 -3.71 27.63
N LYS A 150 -4.85 -3.61 26.85
CA LYS A 150 -3.65 -4.46 27.03
C LYS A 150 -2.81 -4.07 28.25
N THR A 151 -2.80 -2.79 28.63
CA THR A 151 -1.94 -2.27 29.70
C THR A 151 -2.63 -2.21 31.05
N THR A 152 -3.98 -2.19 31.11
CA THR A 152 -4.75 -2.12 32.35
C THR A 152 -5.28 -3.50 32.71
N GLN A 153 -4.70 -4.15 33.72
CA GLN A 153 -5.17 -5.45 34.21
C GLN A 153 -6.48 -5.42 35.00
N ASN A 154 -7.00 -4.22 35.37
CA ASN A 154 -8.21 -4.05 36.19
C ASN A 154 -9.28 -3.28 35.45
N PHE A 155 -10.25 -3.99 34.89
CA PHE A 155 -11.47 -3.41 34.28
C PHE A 155 -12.57 -3.02 35.27
N ALA A 156 -12.41 -3.27 36.56
CA ALA A 156 -13.47 -3.24 37.54
C ALA A 156 -13.46 -1.98 38.46
N THR A 157 -12.65 -0.96 38.19
CA THR A 157 -12.67 0.28 38.93
C THR A 157 -13.62 1.30 38.33
N GLU A 158 -14.39 1.99 39.20
CA GLU A 158 -15.40 3.01 38.81
C GLU A 158 -14.81 4.16 37.97
N GLU A 159 -13.51 4.43 38.08
CA GLU A 159 -12.77 5.36 37.22
C GLU A 159 -12.09 4.59 36.04
N ASN A 160 -12.85 4.25 35.03
CA ASN A 160 -12.30 3.60 33.84
C ASN A 160 -11.97 4.67 32.78
N PRO A 161 -10.68 4.98 32.54
CA PRO A 161 -10.28 6.01 31.56
C PRO A 161 -10.69 5.70 30.12
N VAL A 162 -11.05 4.45 29.83
CA VAL A 162 -11.61 4.04 28.52
C VAL A 162 -13.04 4.55 28.36
N LEU A 163 -13.86 4.48 29.43
CA LEU A 163 -15.23 5.01 29.41
C LEU A 163 -15.25 6.54 29.29
N ASP A 164 -14.31 7.24 29.92
CA ASP A 164 -14.21 8.69 29.82
C ASP A 164 -13.76 9.11 28.41
N LEU A 165 -12.83 8.36 27.79
CA LEU A 165 -12.42 8.57 26.41
C LEU A 165 -13.59 8.36 25.44
N LEU A 166 -14.36 7.28 25.60
CA LEU A 166 -15.53 7.00 24.76
C LEU A 166 -16.59 8.08 24.89
N LYS A 167 -16.87 8.56 26.12
CA LYS A 167 -17.83 9.65 26.36
C LYS A 167 -17.40 11.00 25.77
N SER A 168 -16.10 11.25 25.70
CA SER A 168 -15.56 12.50 25.13
C SER A 168 -15.48 12.50 23.60
N THR A 169 -15.60 11.33 22.97
CA THR A 169 -15.44 11.15 21.50
C THR A 169 -16.79 11.00 20.78
N ILE A 170 -17.89 10.73 21.53
CA ILE A 170 -19.27 10.70 21.06
C ILE A 170 -19.93 12.06 21.25
#